data_746d1250e189b8441546c6a0cf42f5d4
#
_entry.id   746d1250e189b8441546c6a0cf42f5d4
#
_cell.length_a   1.000
_cell.length_b   1.000
_cell.length_c   1.000
_cell.angle_alpha   90.00
_cell.angle_beta   90.00
_cell.angle_gamma   90.00
#
_symmetry.space_group_name_H-M   'P 1'
#
loop_
_entity.id
_entity.type
_entity.pdbx_description
1 polymer ?
#
loop_
_entity_poly.entity_id
_entity_poly.type
_entity_poly.pdbx_seq_one_letter_code
_entity_poly.pdbx_strand_id
1 'polypeptide(L)'
;MRSNKRIFILFLSLALCSSFLSANYAFKKKVKDVCKSYRISMESNQLELETDAVSISMKSGRNNFEMFMLVGFASAGQAIAHQKQMGLSNAYIPGTIRVSVDVPVSKGEFNTFMATCKSDTAISLADGRLDSSEFMQEIMKTMEIL
;
A
#
# COMPACT_ATOMS: atom_id res chain seq x y z
N MET A 1 11.09 -14.57 -43.57
CA MET A 1 9.89 -13.89 -43.02
C MET A 1 9.37 -14.45 -41.69
N ARG A 2 9.51 -15.74 -41.41
CA ARG A 2 9.10 -16.30 -40.10
C ARG A 2 9.97 -15.91 -38.91
N SER A 3 11.23 -15.58 -39.12
CA SER A 3 12.19 -15.19 -38.06
C SER A 3 11.85 -13.82 -37.42
N ASN A 4 11.46 -12.85 -38.23
CA ASN A 4 11.23 -11.48 -37.74
C ASN A 4 9.97 -11.36 -36.86
N LYS A 5 8.96 -12.20 -37.08
CA LYS A 5 7.74 -12.22 -36.24
C LYS A 5 8.02 -12.75 -34.84
N ARG A 6 8.88 -13.77 -34.71
CA ARG A 6 9.27 -14.32 -33.39
C ARG A 6 10.09 -13.32 -32.56
N ILE A 7 10.99 -12.58 -33.21
CA ILE A 7 11.80 -11.54 -32.57
C ILE A 7 10.89 -10.39 -32.13
N PHE A 8 9.93 -9.98 -32.94
CA PHE A 8 8.98 -8.91 -32.61
C PHE A 8 8.09 -9.27 -31.40
N ILE A 9 7.61 -10.52 -31.34
CA ILE A 9 6.81 -11.02 -30.19
C ILE A 9 7.65 -11.08 -28.91
N LEU A 10 8.93 -11.44 -29.00
CA LEU A 10 9.85 -11.48 -27.88
C LEU A 10 10.15 -10.06 -27.33
N PHE A 11 10.34 -9.09 -28.21
CA PHE A 11 10.52 -7.68 -27.81
C PHE A 11 9.25 -7.08 -27.18
N LEU A 12 8.06 -7.44 -27.70
CA LEU A 12 6.79 -6.97 -27.17
C LEU A 12 6.51 -7.52 -25.77
N SER A 13 6.83 -8.81 -25.54
CA SER A 13 6.68 -9.43 -24.21
C SER A 13 7.65 -8.85 -23.17
N LEU A 14 8.87 -8.55 -23.58
CA LEU A 14 9.87 -7.91 -22.69
C LEU A 14 9.48 -6.48 -22.29
N ALA A 15 8.90 -5.71 -23.23
CA ALA A 15 8.43 -4.35 -22.96
C ALA A 15 7.22 -4.34 -21.99
N LEU A 16 6.33 -5.32 -22.07
CA LEU A 16 5.20 -5.46 -21.16
C LEU A 16 5.66 -5.80 -19.73
N CYS A 17 6.63 -6.70 -19.55
CA CYS A 17 7.16 -7.05 -18.23
C CYS A 17 7.86 -5.86 -17.55
N SER A 18 8.58 -5.04 -18.30
CA SER A 18 9.29 -3.87 -17.73
C SER A 18 8.32 -2.78 -17.24
N SER A 19 7.16 -2.65 -17.85
CA SER A 19 6.16 -1.64 -17.48
C SER A 19 5.44 -1.97 -16.15
N PHE A 20 5.15 -3.25 -15.88
CA PHE A 20 4.58 -3.67 -14.59
C PHE A 20 5.55 -3.45 -13.43
N LEU A 21 6.82 -3.77 -13.61
CA LEU A 21 7.86 -3.52 -12.60
C LEU A 21 8.00 -2.04 -12.27
N SER A 22 7.89 -1.16 -13.27
CA SER A 22 7.93 0.29 -13.09
C SER A 22 6.74 0.80 -12.27
N ALA A 23 5.51 0.34 -12.54
CA ALA A 23 4.32 0.73 -11.80
C ALA A 23 4.40 0.30 -10.33
N ASN A 24 4.84 -0.93 -10.06
CA ASN A 24 5.03 -1.46 -8.71
C ASN A 24 6.12 -0.68 -7.94
N TYR A 25 7.22 -0.35 -8.59
CA TYR A 25 8.28 0.47 -7.99
C TYR A 25 7.76 1.88 -7.64
N ALA A 26 7.06 2.53 -8.55
CA ALA A 26 6.49 3.85 -8.33
C ALA A 26 5.46 3.86 -7.18
N PHE A 27 4.64 2.82 -7.09
CA PHE A 27 3.70 2.62 -6.00
C PHE A 27 4.42 2.51 -4.65
N LYS A 28 5.38 1.60 -4.53
CA LYS A 28 6.17 1.41 -3.30
C LYS A 28 6.91 2.68 -2.90
N LYS A 29 7.49 3.38 -3.87
CA LYS A 29 8.17 4.65 -3.62
C LYS A 29 7.20 5.68 -3.05
N LYS A 30 6.01 5.83 -3.62
CA LYS A 30 5.01 6.79 -3.15
C LYS A 30 4.56 6.49 -1.72
N VAL A 31 4.29 5.23 -1.39
CA VAL A 31 3.96 4.81 -0.02
C VAL A 31 5.07 5.20 0.96
N LYS A 32 6.33 4.88 0.63
CA LYS A 32 7.48 5.22 1.46
C LYS A 32 7.66 6.73 1.63
N ASP A 33 7.50 7.51 0.58
CA ASP A 33 7.64 8.97 0.61
C ASP A 33 6.58 9.60 1.54
N VAL A 34 5.34 9.10 1.49
CA VAL A 34 4.27 9.55 2.40
C VAL A 34 4.59 9.16 3.84
N CYS A 35 4.95 7.92 4.11
CA CYS A 35 5.33 7.48 5.46
C CYS A 35 6.50 8.32 6.02
N LYS A 36 7.49 8.60 5.20
CA LYS A 36 8.65 9.44 5.56
C LYS A 36 8.25 10.85 5.98
N SER A 37 7.22 11.44 5.34
CA SER A 37 6.72 12.78 5.72
C SER A 37 6.15 12.80 7.15
N TYR A 38 5.71 11.66 7.65
CA TYR A 38 5.29 11.44 9.05
C TYR A 38 6.40 10.87 9.94
N ARG A 39 7.66 10.92 9.48
CA ARG A 39 8.84 10.38 10.19
C ARG A 39 8.78 8.86 10.44
N ILE A 40 8.08 8.14 9.59
CA ILE A 40 8.00 6.68 9.60
C ILE A 40 8.89 6.15 8.49
N SER A 41 9.95 5.43 8.87
CA SER A 41 10.83 4.75 7.92
C SER A 41 10.25 3.39 7.54
N MET A 42 10.25 3.06 6.26
CA MET A 42 9.76 1.79 5.75
C MET A 42 10.75 1.10 4.83
N GLU A 43 10.98 -0.19 5.08
CA GLU A 43 11.74 -1.06 4.20
C GLU A 43 10.86 -1.63 3.08
N SER A 44 11.50 -2.09 2.00
CA SER A 44 10.76 -2.63 0.85
C SER A 44 10.04 -3.94 1.15
N ASN A 45 10.53 -4.74 2.09
CA ASN A 45 9.93 -5.99 2.54
C ASN A 45 8.70 -5.80 3.44
N GLN A 46 8.43 -4.59 3.90
CA GLN A 46 7.23 -4.23 4.65
C GLN A 46 6.03 -3.90 3.74
N LEU A 47 6.25 -3.87 2.43
CA LEU A 47 5.26 -3.62 1.39
C LEU A 47 5.14 -4.84 0.48
N GLU A 48 4.03 -5.52 0.56
CA GLU A 48 3.71 -6.67 -0.29
C GLU A 48 2.59 -6.32 -1.26
N LEU A 49 2.88 -6.43 -2.54
CA LEU A 49 1.97 -6.10 -3.63
C LEU A 49 1.41 -7.39 -4.23
N GLU A 50 0.16 -7.67 -3.96
CA GLU A 50 -0.61 -8.75 -4.57
C GLU A 50 -1.40 -8.22 -5.77
N THR A 51 -2.05 -9.11 -6.53
CA THR A 51 -2.80 -8.73 -7.74
C THR A 51 -3.90 -7.70 -7.45
N ASP A 52 -4.69 -7.88 -6.39
CA ASP A 52 -5.81 -7.00 -6.02
C ASP A 52 -5.77 -6.54 -4.57
N ALA A 53 -4.65 -6.72 -3.91
CA ALA A 53 -4.45 -6.29 -2.53
C ALA A 53 -3.03 -5.75 -2.31
N VAL A 54 -2.91 -4.81 -1.42
CA VAL A 54 -1.60 -4.37 -0.89
C VAL A 54 -1.58 -4.57 0.61
N SER A 55 -0.50 -5.16 1.12
CA SER A 55 -0.25 -5.36 2.54
C SER A 55 0.91 -4.48 3.00
N ILE A 56 0.69 -3.75 4.08
CA ILE A 56 1.69 -2.88 4.71
C ILE A 56 1.89 -3.34 6.14
N SER A 57 3.13 -3.67 6.51
CA SER A 57 3.50 -4.09 7.87
C SER A 57 4.37 -3.04 8.53
N MET A 58 3.96 -2.59 9.71
CA MET A 58 4.61 -1.50 10.45
C MET A 58 4.90 -1.91 11.89
N LYS A 59 5.82 -1.21 12.53
CA LYS A 59 6.11 -1.36 13.97
C LYS A 59 5.93 -0.03 14.65
N SER A 60 5.01 0.05 15.60
CA SER A 60 4.75 1.27 16.37
C SER A 60 5.38 1.21 17.77
N GLY A 61 5.40 2.36 18.46
CA GLY A 61 5.52 2.40 19.89
C GLY A 61 4.19 2.09 20.59
N ARG A 62 4.17 2.09 21.92
CA ARG A 62 2.96 1.77 22.72
C ARG A 62 1.80 2.73 22.51
N ASN A 63 2.09 4.01 22.31
CA ASN A 63 1.08 5.08 22.34
C ASN A 63 0.78 5.70 20.98
N ASN A 64 1.32 5.18 19.89
CA ASN A 64 1.16 5.77 18.55
C ASN A 64 0.61 4.79 17.50
N PHE A 65 0.00 3.73 17.96
CA PHE A 65 -0.63 2.70 17.13
C PHE A 65 -1.62 3.29 16.10
N GLU A 66 -2.56 4.13 16.55
CA GLU A 66 -3.57 4.74 15.69
C GLU A 66 -2.94 5.60 14.58
N MET A 67 -1.90 6.35 14.92
CA MET A 67 -1.16 7.16 13.93
C MET A 67 -0.53 6.26 12.85
N PHE A 68 0.08 5.15 13.25
CA PHE A 68 0.68 4.20 12.28
C PHE A 68 -0.38 3.57 11.38
N MET A 69 -1.54 3.16 11.94
CA MET A 69 -2.66 2.68 11.14
C MET A 69 -3.11 3.72 10.11
N LEU A 70 -3.38 4.95 10.56
CA LEU A 70 -3.84 6.04 9.69
C LEU A 70 -2.82 6.34 8.59
N VAL A 71 -1.55 6.44 8.93
CA VAL A 71 -0.48 6.72 7.95
C VAL A 71 -0.34 5.56 6.96
N GLY A 72 -0.43 4.32 7.42
CA GLY A 72 -0.38 3.14 6.56
C GLY A 72 -1.48 3.18 5.49
N PHE A 73 -2.73 3.37 5.89
CA PHE A 73 -3.86 3.47 4.97
C PHE A 73 -3.81 4.71 4.08
N ALA A 74 -3.49 5.88 4.65
CA ALA A 74 -3.40 7.13 3.88
C ALA A 74 -2.28 7.07 2.83
N SER A 75 -1.14 6.46 3.15
CA SER A 75 -0.03 6.31 2.21
C SER A 75 -0.39 5.43 1.02
N ALA A 76 -1.08 4.31 1.26
CA ALA A 76 -1.62 3.46 0.21
C ALA A 76 -2.70 4.19 -0.60
N GLY A 77 -3.62 4.88 0.05
CA GLY A 77 -4.64 5.70 -0.60
C GLY A 77 -4.06 6.76 -1.54
N GLN A 78 -3.04 7.48 -1.10
CA GLN A 78 -2.31 8.44 -1.94
C GLN A 78 -1.59 7.78 -3.12
N ALA A 79 -0.97 6.62 -2.90
CA ALA A 79 -0.29 5.89 -3.96
C ALA A 79 -1.27 5.40 -5.03
N ILE A 80 -2.43 4.87 -4.64
CA ILE A 80 -3.49 4.44 -5.58
C ILE A 80 -4.06 5.64 -6.34
N ALA A 81 -4.37 6.73 -5.66
CA ALA A 81 -4.87 7.95 -6.29
C ALA A 81 -3.87 8.50 -7.32
N HIS A 82 -2.58 8.47 -7.00
CA HIS A 82 -1.52 8.86 -7.92
C HIS A 82 -1.46 7.95 -9.15
N GLN A 83 -1.55 6.64 -8.99
CA GLN A 83 -1.60 5.68 -10.10
C GLN A 83 -2.82 5.91 -11.00
N LYS A 84 -3.99 6.17 -10.42
CA LYS A 84 -5.22 6.53 -11.18
C LYS A 84 -5.03 7.83 -11.97
N GLN A 85 -4.40 8.84 -11.37
CA GLN A 85 -4.13 10.13 -11.99
C GLN A 85 -3.19 10.01 -13.20
N MET A 86 -2.19 9.14 -13.12
CA MET A 86 -1.25 8.90 -14.21
C MET A 86 -1.92 8.29 -15.45
N GLY A 87 -3.07 7.61 -15.29
CA GLY A 87 -3.86 7.07 -16.39
C GLY A 87 -3.16 6.03 -17.24
N LEU A 88 -2.12 5.38 -16.72
CA LEU A 88 -1.36 4.35 -17.43
C LEU A 88 -2.13 3.04 -17.46
N SER A 89 -2.07 2.34 -18.59
CA SER A 89 -2.73 1.03 -18.77
C SER A 89 -2.16 -0.07 -17.85
N ASN A 90 -0.95 0.10 -17.37
CA ASN A 90 -0.23 -0.81 -16.47
C ASN A 90 -0.22 -0.33 -15.00
N ALA A 91 -1.04 0.66 -14.64
CA ALA A 91 -1.12 1.18 -13.28
C ALA A 91 -1.45 0.07 -12.27
N TYR A 92 -0.79 0.10 -11.12
CA TYR A 92 -1.12 -0.79 -10.00
C TYR A 92 -2.23 -0.15 -9.16
N ILE A 93 -3.42 -0.72 -9.24
CA ILE A 93 -4.62 -0.22 -8.57
C ILE A 93 -5.29 -1.39 -7.83
N PRO A 94 -4.79 -1.76 -6.63
CA PRO A 94 -5.41 -2.83 -5.84
C PRO A 94 -6.77 -2.40 -5.32
N GLY A 95 -7.72 -3.33 -5.20
CA GLY A 95 -9.05 -3.08 -4.66
C GLY A 95 -9.08 -3.02 -3.14
N THR A 96 -8.12 -3.67 -2.49
CA THR A 96 -8.08 -3.86 -1.03
C THR A 96 -6.74 -3.42 -0.46
N ILE A 97 -6.78 -2.79 0.72
CA ILE A 97 -5.59 -2.43 1.49
C ILE A 97 -5.67 -3.11 2.84
N ARG A 98 -4.57 -3.74 3.24
CA ARG A 98 -4.38 -4.37 4.54
C ARG A 98 -3.19 -3.70 5.24
N VAL A 99 -3.40 -3.23 6.46
CA VAL A 99 -2.33 -2.67 7.29
C VAL A 99 -2.23 -3.47 8.58
N SER A 100 -1.03 -3.93 8.90
CA SER A 100 -0.72 -4.56 10.18
C SER A 100 0.30 -3.72 10.95
N VAL A 101 0.08 -3.59 12.25
CA VAL A 101 0.96 -2.82 13.13
C VAL A 101 1.32 -3.66 14.34
N ASP A 102 2.61 -3.90 14.53
CA ASP A 102 3.17 -4.53 15.72
C ASP A 102 3.29 -3.49 16.84
N VAL A 103 2.65 -3.76 17.96
CA VAL A 103 2.66 -2.91 19.15
C VAL A 103 3.34 -3.63 20.31
N PRO A 104 4.41 -3.08 20.90
CA PRO A 104 5.10 -3.74 22.01
C PRO A 104 4.22 -3.76 23.26
N VAL A 105 4.03 -4.92 23.87
CA VAL A 105 3.26 -5.12 25.11
C VAL A 105 4.17 -5.33 26.31
N SER A 106 5.23 -6.14 26.15
CA SER A 106 6.26 -6.36 27.16
C SER A 106 7.63 -6.52 26.50
N LYS A 107 8.67 -6.79 27.29
CA LYS A 107 10.02 -6.91 26.76
C LYS A 107 10.12 -8.09 25.78
N GLY A 108 10.27 -7.75 24.49
CA GLY A 108 10.40 -8.73 23.40
C GLY A 108 9.09 -9.32 22.88
N GLU A 109 7.94 -8.89 23.42
CA GLU A 109 6.62 -9.35 22.98
C GLU A 109 5.84 -8.22 22.27
N PHE A 110 5.08 -8.60 21.26
CA PHE A 110 4.27 -7.69 20.43
C PHE A 110 2.87 -8.27 20.26
N ASN A 111 1.87 -7.40 20.21
CA ASN A 111 0.57 -7.71 19.63
C ASN A 111 0.54 -7.11 18.22
N THR A 112 0.15 -7.91 17.23
CA THR A 112 -0.05 -7.45 15.87
C THR A 112 -1.52 -7.15 15.66
N PHE A 113 -1.82 -5.90 15.37
CA PHE A 113 -3.17 -5.46 14.99
C PHE A 113 -3.24 -5.35 13.48
N MET A 114 -4.20 -6.00 12.86
CA MET A 114 -4.41 -5.96 11.43
C MET A 114 -5.81 -5.43 11.11
N ALA A 115 -5.91 -4.50 10.17
CA ALA A 115 -7.17 -4.00 9.65
C ALA A 115 -7.15 -3.97 8.13
N THR A 116 -8.33 -3.99 7.53
CA THR A 116 -8.51 -4.03 6.08
C THR A 116 -9.57 -3.02 5.67
N CYS A 117 -9.35 -2.33 4.57
CA CYS A 117 -10.38 -1.50 3.94
C CYS A 117 -10.33 -1.57 2.42
N LYS A 118 -11.38 -1.09 1.78
CA LYS A 118 -11.40 -0.87 0.33
C LYS A 118 -10.53 0.32 -0.05
N SER A 119 -9.95 0.28 -1.24
CA SER A 119 -9.08 1.35 -1.74
C SER A 119 -9.77 2.71 -1.77
N ASP A 120 -11.06 2.77 -2.13
CA ASP A 120 -11.81 4.04 -2.16
C ASP A 120 -11.95 4.67 -0.76
N THR A 121 -12.07 3.86 0.29
CA THR A 121 -12.08 4.33 1.68
C THR A 121 -10.74 4.96 2.07
N ALA A 122 -9.63 4.31 1.72
CA ALA A 122 -8.29 4.83 1.98
C ALA A 122 -7.97 6.09 1.15
N ILE A 123 -8.45 6.16 -0.09
CA ILE A 123 -8.35 7.38 -0.92
C ILE A 123 -9.13 8.52 -0.25
N SER A 124 -10.31 8.26 0.27
CA SER A 124 -11.13 9.27 0.96
C SER A 124 -10.47 9.78 2.24
N LEU A 125 -9.74 8.94 2.97
CA LEU A 125 -8.89 9.38 4.07
C LEU A 125 -7.74 10.24 3.56
N ALA A 126 -7.05 9.81 2.52
CA ALA A 126 -5.87 10.49 1.99
C ALA A 126 -6.16 11.88 1.42
N ASP A 127 -7.34 12.08 0.83
CA ASP A 127 -7.76 13.36 0.25
C ASP A 127 -8.63 14.24 1.19
N GLY A 128 -8.85 13.78 2.43
CA GLY A 128 -9.56 14.51 3.47
C GLY A 128 -11.09 14.51 3.35
N ARG A 129 -11.68 13.68 2.48
CA ARG A 129 -13.14 13.49 2.41
C ARG A 129 -13.69 12.68 3.57
N LEU A 130 -12.86 11.88 4.18
CA LEU A 130 -13.14 11.11 5.38
C LEU A 130 -12.14 11.53 6.46
N ASP A 131 -12.61 11.96 7.61
CA ASP A 131 -11.71 12.35 8.69
C ASP A 131 -11.10 11.12 9.41
N SER A 132 -10.04 11.37 10.17
CA SER A 132 -9.29 10.29 10.84
C SER A 132 -10.13 9.51 11.85
N SER A 133 -11.06 10.17 12.55
CA SER A 133 -11.92 9.54 13.55
C SER A 133 -12.97 8.64 12.89
N GLU A 134 -13.61 9.13 11.85
CA GLU A 134 -14.57 8.35 11.04
C GLU A 134 -13.88 7.15 10.40
N PHE A 135 -12.69 7.35 9.84
CA PHE A 135 -11.90 6.28 9.25
C PHE A 135 -11.53 5.21 10.28
N MET A 136 -11.05 5.61 11.47
CA MET A 136 -10.72 4.66 12.55
C MET A 136 -11.94 3.85 12.97
N GLN A 137 -13.11 4.46 13.10
CA GLN A 137 -14.36 3.75 13.40
C GLN A 137 -14.70 2.71 12.31
N GLU A 138 -14.41 3.02 11.06
CA GLU A 138 -14.67 2.10 9.94
C GLU A 138 -13.72 0.89 9.98
N ILE A 139 -12.42 1.11 10.14
CA ILE A 139 -11.44 0.01 10.15
C ILE A 139 -11.50 -0.85 11.42
N MET A 140 -11.96 -0.29 12.53
CA MET A 140 -12.17 -1.07 13.78
C MET A 140 -13.13 -2.25 13.56
N LYS A 141 -14.06 -2.16 12.62
CA LYS A 141 -14.98 -3.25 12.26
C LYS A 141 -14.29 -4.46 11.63
N THR A 142 -13.12 -4.23 11.03
CA THR A 142 -12.31 -5.27 10.35
C THR A 142 -11.04 -5.63 11.13
N MET A 143 -10.86 -5.05 12.32
CA MET A 143 -9.62 -5.20 13.07
C MET A 143 -9.54 -6.58 13.74
N GLU A 144 -8.40 -7.22 13.53
CA GLU A 144 -8.03 -8.50 14.12
C GLU A 144 -6.74 -8.37 14.91
N ILE A 145 -6.60 -9.13 15.98
CA ILE A 145 -5.37 -9.27 16.77
C ILE A 145 -4.79 -10.65 16.44
N LEU A 146 -3.57 -10.67 15.94
CA LEU A 146 -2.85 -11.86 15.51
C LEU A 146 -1.87 -12.33 16.57
#